data_b1c3f37eebb386c510ec4b8caaf999e2
#
_entry.id   b1c3f37eebb386c510ec4b8caaf999e2
#
_cell.length_a   1.000
_cell.length_b   1.000
_cell.length_c   1.000
_cell.angle_alpha   90.00
_cell.angle_beta   90.00
_cell.angle_gamma   90.00
#
_symmetry.space_group_name_H-M   'P 1'
#
loop_
_entity.id
_entity.type
_entity.pdbx_description
1 polymer ?
#
loop_
_entity_poly.entity_id
_entity_poly.type
_entity_poly.pdbx_seq_one_letter_code
_entity_poly.pdbx_strand_id
1 'polypeptide(L)'
;MPIQDVNHFFFLNQDLPHGGHLTHGFYTPKKKISATSIFFESLPYRLDESKGTIDYDALEANAMLYRPKLIIAGASAYPRNYDYKRMREICDKCGAYLMSDMAHISGLVAANIVDDPFPWSDVVTTTTHKSLRGPRGGMIFYKKEFEQQINSAVF
;
A
#
# COMPACT_ATOMS: atom_id res chain seq x y z
N MET A 1 -6.18 -14.03 -33.55
CA MET A 1 -6.83 -13.17 -32.54
C MET A 1 -5.73 -12.42 -31.85
N PRO A 2 -5.66 -11.10 -31.92
CA PRO A 2 -4.69 -10.38 -31.12
C PRO A 2 -5.08 -10.55 -29.64
N ILE A 3 -4.10 -10.88 -28.82
CA ILE A 3 -4.21 -10.88 -27.35
C ILE A 3 -4.46 -9.41 -26.99
N GLN A 4 -5.75 -9.07 -26.80
CA GLN A 4 -6.12 -7.75 -26.34
C GLN A 4 -5.57 -7.60 -24.91
N ASP A 5 -4.71 -6.58 -24.74
CA ASP A 5 -4.33 -5.90 -23.52
C ASP A 5 -4.61 -6.67 -22.23
N VAL A 6 -3.67 -7.52 -21.85
CA VAL A 6 -3.47 -7.80 -20.44
C VAL A 6 -3.01 -6.46 -19.87
N ASN A 7 -3.95 -5.66 -19.38
CA ASN A 7 -3.63 -4.47 -18.60
C ASN A 7 -2.67 -4.91 -17.51
N HIS A 8 -1.38 -4.64 -17.70
CA HIS A 8 -0.39 -4.88 -16.66
C HIS A 8 -0.81 -4.07 -15.45
N PHE A 9 -1.41 -4.75 -14.48
CA PHE A 9 -1.78 -4.11 -13.23
C PHE A 9 -0.49 -3.82 -12.49
N PHE A 10 -0.13 -2.55 -12.47
CA PHE A 10 1.09 -2.05 -11.87
C PHE A 10 0.78 -1.37 -10.55
N PHE A 11 1.56 -1.65 -9.50
CA PHE A 11 1.39 -0.98 -8.22
C PHE A 11 2.72 -0.60 -7.57
N LEU A 12 2.67 0.40 -6.70
CA LEU A 12 3.80 0.85 -5.90
C LEU A 12 3.62 0.45 -4.44
N ASN A 13 4.70 -0.02 -3.81
CA ASN A 13 4.75 -0.42 -2.41
C ASN A 13 6.06 0.00 -1.76
N GLN A 14 6.08 0.10 -0.44
CA GLN A 14 7.33 0.35 0.28
C GLN A 14 8.25 -0.86 0.17
N ASP A 15 9.54 -0.60 -0.16
CA ASP A 15 10.54 -1.66 -0.29
C ASP A 15 10.75 -2.40 1.03
N LEU A 16 10.86 -3.72 0.99
CA LEU A 16 11.04 -4.55 2.18
C LEU A 16 12.28 -4.14 2.99
N PRO A 17 13.49 -3.94 2.39
CA PRO A 17 14.66 -3.46 3.12
C PRO A 17 14.48 -2.09 3.76
N HIS A 18 13.53 -1.29 3.29
CA HIS A 18 13.20 0.04 3.80
C HIS A 18 11.99 0.04 4.74
N GLY A 19 11.66 -1.12 5.31
CA GLY A 19 10.61 -1.29 6.31
C GLY A 19 9.27 -1.76 5.77
N GLY A 20 9.12 -1.99 4.47
CA GLY A 20 7.90 -2.50 3.84
C GLY A 20 7.50 -3.89 4.32
N HIS A 21 6.32 -4.36 3.88
CA HIS A 21 5.84 -5.70 4.21
C HIS A 21 6.03 -6.66 3.02
N LEU A 22 6.41 -7.91 3.32
CA LEU A 22 6.66 -8.95 2.33
C LEU A 22 5.50 -9.12 1.34
N THR A 23 4.25 -9.13 1.84
CA THR A 23 3.06 -9.38 1.02
C THR A 23 2.66 -8.23 0.11
N HIS A 24 3.31 -7.07 0.24
CA HIS A 24 3.05 -5.90 -0.61
C HIS A 24 3.79 -5.96 -1.95
N GLY A 25 4.20 -7.13 -2.41
CA GLY A 25 4.77 -7.30 -3.74
C GLY A 25 6.28 -7.52 -3.77
N PHE A 26 6.89 -7.92 -2.66
CA PHE A 26 8.33 -8.15 -2.61
C PHE A 26 8.80 -9.24 -3.59
N TYR A 27 9.84 -8.92 -4.33
CA TYR A 27 10.54 -9.84 -5.23
C TYR A 27 12.04 -9.54 -5.26
N THR A 28 12.79 -10.49 -5.73
CA THR A 28 14.23 -10.35 -6.00
C THR A 28 14.49 -10.57 -7.49
N PRO A 29 15.65 -10.17 -8.02
CA PRO A 29 16.00 -10.45 -9.44
C PRO A 29 15.92 -11.93 -9.81
N LYS A 30 16.03 -12.82 -8.81
CA LYS A 30 16.03 -14.27 -9.02
C LYS A 30 14.68 -14.93 -8.78
N LYS A 31 13.76 -14.29 -8.00
CA LYS A 31 12.51 -14.92 -7.58
C LYS A 31 11.45 -13.91 -7.20
N LYS A 32 10.24 -14.11 -7.71
CA LYS A 32 9.01 -13.47 -7.20
C LYS A 32 8.59 -14.21 -5.92
N ILE A 33 8.56 -13.50 -4.79
CA ILE A 33 8.34 -14.07 -3.46
C ILE A 33 6.91 -13.84 -2.99
N SER A 34 6.44 -12.60 -3.09
CA SER A 34 5.06 -12.27 -2.77
C SER A 34 4.11 -12.75 -3.87
N ALA A 35 2.96 -13.30 -3.48
CA ALA A 35 1.92 -13.70 -4.44
C ALA A 35 1.48 -12.49 -5.30
N THR A 36 1.38 -11.31 -4.72
CA THR A 36 1.04 -10.09 -5.46
C THR A 36 2.06 -9.77 -6.56
N SER A 37 3.35 -10.04 -6.35
CA SER A 37 4.37 -9.86 -7.40
C SER A 37 4.34 -10.97 -8.47
N ILE A 38 3.66 -12.08 -8.22
CA ILE A 38 3.46 -13.14 -9.22
C ILE A 38 2.38 -12.74 -10.22
N PHE A 39 1.25 -12.24 -9.70
CA PHE A 39 0.08 -11.91 -10.53
C PHE A 39 0.12 -10.49 -11.11
N PHE A 40 0.84 -9.57 -10.47
CA PHE A 40 0.90 -8.16 -10.83
C PHE A 40 2.36 -7.69 -10.93
N GLU A 41 2.59 -6.58 -11.59
CA GLU A 41 3.90 -5.93 -11.58
C GLU A 41 3.98 -4.95 -10.40
N SER A 42 5.02 -5.10 -9.57
CA SER A 42 5.27 -4.23 -8.41
C SER A 42 6.57 -3.45 -8.56
N LEU A 43 6.58 -2.21 -8.15
CA LEU A 43 7.76 -1.37 -8.07
C LEU A 43 7.89 -0.80 -6.65
N PRO A 44 9.01 -1.05 -5.96
CA PRO A 44 9.20 -0.52 -4.63
C PRO A 44 9.55 0.97 -4.64
N TYR A 45 8.94 1.74 -3.74
CA TYR A 45 9.43 3.06 -3.36
C TYR A 45 10.28 2.95 -2.08
N ARG A 46 11.16 3.90 -1.86
CA ARG A 46 12.22 3.82 -0.85
C ARG A 46 12.24 5.04 0.06
N LEU A 47 13.06 4.94 1.09
CA LEU A 47 13.38 6.07 1.94
C LEU A 47 14.47 6.94 1.30
N ASP A 48 14.43 8.23 1.60
CA ASP A 48 15.60 9.08 1.55
C ASP A 48 16.48 8.72 2.77
N GLU A 49 17.55 7.99 2.55
CA GLU A 49 18.42 7.47 3.62
C GLU A 49 19.05 8.60 4.43
N SER A 50 19.24 9.80 3.85
CA SER A 50 19.79 10.95 4.55
C SER A 50 18.82 11.52 5.58
N LYS A 51 17.50 11.41 5.33
CA LYS A 51 16.42 11.92 6.19
C LYS A 51 15.78 10.83 7.04
N GLY A 52 15.89 9.56 6.63
CA GLY A 52 15.22 8.44 7.26
C GLY A 52 13.69 8.45 7.10
N THR A 53 13.19 9.15 6.10
CA THR A 53 11.76 9.26 5.75
C THR A 53 11.53 8.81 4.32
N ILE A 54 10.29 8.46 3.97
CA ILE A 54 9.92 8.13 2.59
C ILE A 54 10.30 9.28 1.66
N ASP A 55 10.93 8.96 0.53
CA ASP A 55 11.20 9.90 -0.55
C ASP A 55 9.93 10.09 -1.40
N TYR A 56 9.08 11.02 -0.95
CA TYR A 56 7.81 11.31 -1.63
C TYR A 56 8.01 11.95 -3.01
N ASP A 57 9.12 12.64 -3.26
CA ASP A 57 9.39 13.24 -4.56
C ASP A 57 9.80 12.16 -5.58
N ALA A 58 10.62 11.20 -5.18
CA ALA A 58 10.93 10.02 -6.00
C ALA A 58 9.69 9.14 -6.20
N LEU A 59 8.84 8.97 -5.16
CA LEU A 59 7.56 8.27 -5.29
C LEU A 59 6.66 8.94 -6.33
N GLU A 60 6.52 10.28 -6.29
CA GLU A 60 5.72 11.03 -7.25
C GLU A 60 6.27 10.88 -8.68
N ALA A 61 7.58 11.04 -8.86
CA ALA A 61 8.23 10.89 -10.17
C ALA A 61 7.96 9.50 -10.77
N ASN A 62 8.10 8.45 -9.96
CA ASN A 62 7.80 7.08 -10.38
C ASN A 62 6.31 6.87 -10.68
N ALA A 63 5.41 7.42 -9.85
CA ALA A 63 3.98 7.34 -10.08
C ALA A 63 3.55 8.02 -11.39
N MET A 64 4.16 9.17 -11.72
CA MET A 64 3.90 9.86 -12.99
C MET A 64 4.44 9.09 -14.19
N LEU A 65 5.59 8.44 -14.06
CA LEU A 65 6.23 7.69 -15.13
C LEU A 65 5.51 6.37 -15.43
N TYR A 66 5.22 5.59 -14.37
CA TYR A 66 4.69 4.22 -14.50
C TYR A 66 3.17 4.13 -14.43
N ARG A 67 2.47 5.18 -14.00
CA ARG A 67 1.00 5.23 -13.91
C ARG A 67 0.40 4.01 -13.20
N PRO A 68 0.79 3.73 -11.95
CA PRO A 68 0.27 2.60 -11.20
C PRO A 68 -1.25 2.69 -11.03
N LYS A 69 -1.90 1.55 -10.86
CA LYS A 69 -3.32 1.49 -10.50
C LYS A 69 -3.53 1.55 -8.99
N LEU A 70 -2.50 1.22 -8.21
CA LEU A 70 -2.56 1.18 -6.75
C LEU A 70 -1.23 1.67 -6.16
N ILE A 71 -1.30 2.49 -5.13
CA ILE A 71 -0.18 2.81 -4.25
C ILE A 71 -0.51 2.27 -2.86
N ILE A 72 0.41 1.50 -2.27
CA ILE A 72 0.24 0.89 -0.95
C ILE A 72 1.06 1.66 0.08
N ALA A 73 0.39 2.27 1.05
CA ALA A 73 0.98 2.89 2.23
C ALA A 73 0.92 1.92 3.40
N GLY A 74 2.00 1.21 3.68
CA GLY A 74 2.02 0.23 4.77
C GLY A 74 3.40 -0.37 4.98
N ALA A 75 3.75 -0.59 6.22
CA ALA A 75 5.05 -1.10 6.61
C ALA A 75 4.98 -2.01 7.83
N SER A 76 6.00 -2.86 7.96
CA SER A 76 6.25 -3.64 9.17
C SER A 76 7.22 -2.95 10.12
N ALA A 77 8.17 -2.18 9.58
CA ALA A 77 9.31 -1.64 10.32
C ALA A 77 9.69 -0.22 9.88
N TYR A 78 8.69 0.62 9.66
CA TYR A 78 8.87 2.05 9.37
C TYR A 78 8.43 2.86 10.60
N PRO A 79 9.36 3.44 11.39
CA PRO A 79 9.06 4.06 12.68
C PRO A 79 8.75 5.56 12.56
N ARG A 80 8.16 5.99 11.46
CA ARG A 80 7.76 7.37 11.20
C ARG A 80 6.32 7.41 10.73
N ASN A 81 5.68 8.58 10.82
CA ASN A 81 4.37 8.81 10.25
C ASN A 81 4.43 8.79 8.72
N TYR A 82 3.36 8.29 8.12
CA TYR A 82 3.10 8.46 6.69
C TYR A 82 2.47 9.84 6.45
N ASP A 83 2.93 10.53 5.43
CA ASP A 83 2.19 11.67 4.89
C ASP A 83 1.10 11.16 3.93
N TYR A 84 0.00 10.67 4.49
CA TYR A 84 -1.13 10.14 3.73
C TYR A 84 -1.74 11.17 2.79
N LYS A 85 -1.74 12.46 3.20
CA LYS A 85 -2.22 13.56 2.36
C LYS A 85 -1.36 13.69 1.10
N ARG A 86 -0.05 13.71 1.24
CA ARG A 86 0.89 13.76 0.10
C ARG A 86 0.74 12.54 -0.80
N MET A 87 0.55 11.35 -0.23
CA MET A 87 0.30 10.14 -1.01
C MET A 87 -1.03 10.21 -1.77
N ARG A 88 -2.09 10.77 -1.16
CA ARG A 88 -3.37 11.00 -1.85
C ARG A 88 -3.20 11.96 -3.04
N GLU A 89 -2.50 13.08 -2.84
CA GLU A 89 -2.21 14.03 -3.92
C GLU A 89 -1.46 13.39 -5.08
N ILE A 90 -0.50 12.50 -4.81
CA ILE A 90 0.23 11.72 -5.82
C ILE A 90 -0.73 10.77 -6.56
N CYS A 91 -1.57 10.05 -5.83
CA CYS A 91 -2.56 9.15 -6.40
C CYS A 91 -3.54 9.89 -7.32
N ASP A 92 -4.02 11.06 -6.91
CA ASP A 92 -4.94 11.88 -7.70
C ASP A 92 -4.31 12.35 -9.02
N LYS A 93 -3.03 12.71 -8.99
CA LYS A 93 -2.27 13.11 -10.19
C LYS A 93 -2.08 11.98 -11.21
N CYS A 94 -1.86 10.74 -10.74
CA CYS A 94 -1.61 9.60 -11.63
C CYS A 94 -2.85 8.74 -11.90
N GLY A 95 -3.97 8.99 -11.20
CA GLY A 95 -5.21 8.22 -11.31
C GLY A 95 -5.12 6.85 -10.60
N ALA A 96 -4.33 6.76 -9.53
CA ALA A 96 -4.20 5.54 -8.72
C ALA A 96 -5.15 5.52 -7.53
N TYR A 97 -5.48 4.33 -7.06
CA TYR A 97 -6.08 4.14 -5.74
C TYR A 97 -4.99 4.18 -4.65
N LEU A 98 -5.35 4.65 -3.46
CA LEU A 98 -4.52 4.59 -2.27
C LEU A 98 -5.05 3.52 -1.32
N MET A 99 -4.26 2.50 -1.06
CA MET A 99 -4.53 1.51 -0.01
C MET A 99 -3.57 1.72 1.16
N SER A 100 -4.10 1.88 2.36
CA SER A 100 -3.30 1.94 3.57
C SER A 100 -3.41 0.66 4.36
N ASP A 101 -2.28 0.00 4.61
CA ASP A 101 -2.19 -1.16 5.49
C ASP A 101 -1.64 -0.73 6.84
N MET A 102 -2.55 -0.55 7.81
CA MET A 102 -2.21 -0.12 9.16
C MET A 102 -1.98 -1.27 10.15
N ALA A 103 -1.81 -2.49 9.67
CA ALA A 103 -1.76 -3.69 10.51
C ALA A 103 -0.80 -3.59 11.70
N HIS A 104 0.39 -3.01 11.51
CA HIS A 104 1.38 -2.85 12.58
C HIS A 104 1.10 -1.67 13.51
N ILE A 105 0.37 -0.66 13.06
CA ILE A 105 0.13 0.59 13.77
C ILE A 105 -1.34 0.82 14.15
N SER A 106 -2.21 -0.13 13.87
CA SER A 106 -3.66 0.01 14.02
C SER A 106 -4.10 0.42 15.44
N GLY A 107 -3.42 -0.07 16.47
CA GLY A 107 -3.67 0.37 17.85
C GLY A 107 -3.28 1.82 18.10
N LEU A 108 -2.23 2.31 17.44
CA LEU A 108 -1.81 3.71 17.53
C LEU A 108 -2.76 4.64 16.78
N VAL A 109 -3.24 4.18 15.61
CA VAL A 109 -4.28 4.90 14.84
C VAL A 109 -5.56 5.00 15.68
N ALA A 110 -6.04 3.89 16.25
CA ALA A 110 -7.22 3.88 17.10
C ALA A 110 -7.09 4.77 18.35
N ALA A 111 -5.88 4.96 18.84
CA ALA A 111 -5.58 5.83 19.97
C ALA A 111 -5.29 7.30 19.57
N ASN A 112 -5.40 7.64 18.29
CA ASN A 112 -5.04 8.96 17.74
C ASN A 112 -3.60 9.42 18.09
N ILE A 113 -2.65 8.49 18.14
CA ILE A 113 -1.22 8.77 18.42
C ILE A 113 -0.42 9.01 17.13
N VAL A 114 -0.86 8.41 16.03
CA VAL A 114 -0.28 8.58 14.69
C VAL A 114 -1.35 9.06 13.72
N ASP A 115 -0.92 9.55 12.57
CA ASP A 115 -1.81 10.09 11.56
C ASP A 115 -2.85 9.06 11.08
N ASP A 116 -4.06 9.54 10.87
CA ASP A 116 -5.21 8.74 10.46
C ASP A 116 -5.19 8.51 8.93
N PRO A 117 -5.13 7.25 8.45
CA PRO A 117 -5.19 6.93 7.03
C PRO A 117 -6.58 7.07 6.40
N PHE A 118 -7.66 7.00 7.18
CA PHE A 118 -9.03 6.88 6.67
C PHE A 118 -9.49 8.06 5.80
N PRO A 119 -9.19 9.34 6.12
CA PRO A 119 -9.61 10.44 5.28
C PRO A 119 -8.98 10.46 3.87
N TRP A 120 -7.85 9.79 3.70
CA TRP A 120 -7.01 9.88 2.51
C TRP A 120 -7.06 8.63 1.62
N SER A 121 -7.44 7.48 2.19
CA SER A 121 -7.35 6.19 1.52
C SER A 121 -8.68 5.77 0.90
N ASP A 122 -8.58 5.04 -0.21
CA ASP A 122 -9.73 4.38 -0.82
C ASP A 122 -10.07 3.07 -0.10
N VAL A 123 -9.01 2.39 0.35
CA VAL A 123 -9.08 1.13 1.12
C VAL A 123 -8.10 1.20 2.28
N VAL A 124 -8.54 0.74 3.46
CA VAL A 124 -7.67 0.58 4.63
C VAL A 124 -7.75 -0.87 5.09
N THR A 125 -6.59 -1.50 5.26
CA THR A 125 -6.51 -2.88 5.75
C THR A 125 -5.82 -2.95 7.10
N THR A 126 -6.17 -3.94 7.90
CA THR A 126 -5.50 -4.23 9.15
C THR A 126 -5.65 -5.68 9.56
N THR A 127 -4.73 -6.13 10.40
CA THR A 127 -4.91 -7.36 11.20
C THR A 127 -5.45 -7.00 12.58
N THR A 128 -6.25 -7.90 13.15
CA THR A 128 -6.84 -7.69 14.47
C THR A 128 -5.95 -8.13 15.63
N HIS A 129 -4.96 -8.98 15.38
CA HIS A 129 -4.16 -9.69 16.39
C HIS A 129 -2.78 -9.07 16.69
N LYS A 130 -2.48 -7.89 16.14
CA LYS A 130 -1.25 -7.14 16.44
C LYS A 130 -1.55 -6.06 17.49
N SER A 131 -1.29 -4.80 17.19
CA SER A 131 -1.48 -3.70 18.15
C SER A 131 -2.93 -3.45 18.55
N LEU A 132 -3.93 -3.94 17.78
CA LEU A 132 -5.35 -3.94 18.21
C LEU A 132 -5.66 -4.96 19.33
N ARG A 133 -4.76 -5.95 19.55
CA ARG A 133 -4.83 -6.92 20.67
C ARG A 133 -6.09 -7.81 20.65
N GLY A 134 -6.68 -8.04 19.48
CA GLY A 134 -7.82 -8.91 19.28
C GLY A 134 -7.46 -10.34 18.86
N PRO A 135 -8.44 -11.20 18.61
CA PRO A 135 -8.22 -12.53 18.05
C PRO A 135 -7.64 -12.45 16.65
N ARG A 136 -7.05 -13.56 16.17
CA ARG A 136 -6.45 -13.60 14.84
C ARG A 136 -7.49 -13.44 13.74
N GLY A 137 -7.28 -12.43 12.91
CA GLY A 137 -8.14 -12.10 11.79
C GLY A 137 -7.65 -10.86 11.06
N GLY A 138 -8.39 -10.44 10.06
CA GLY A 138 -8.16 -9.22 9.29
C GLY A 138 -9.45 -8.47 9.03
N MET A 139 -9.33 -7.18 8.78
CA MET A 139 -10.44 -6.31 8.39
C MET A 139 -10.04 -5.49 7.17
N ILE A 140 -11.00 -5.26 6.30
CA ILE A 140 -10.89 -4.37 5.15
C ILE A 140 -11.96 -3.30 5.30
N PHE A 141 -11.55 -2.05 5.37
CA PHE A 141 -12.40 -0.87 5.30
C PHE A 141 -12.28 -0.28 3.91
N TYR A 142 -13.37 0.14 3.31
CA TYR A 142 -13.38 0.65 1.95
C TYR A 142 -14.47 1.69 1.73
N LYS A 143 -14.30 2.56 0.74
CA LYS A 143 -15.35 3.45 0.29
C LYS A 143 -16.51 2.63 -0.29
N LYS A 144 -17.75 3.03 -0.02
CA LYS A 144 -18.96 2.28 -0.37
C LYS A 144 -19.03 1.86 -1.86
N GLU A 145 -18.44 2.63 -2.73
CA GLU A 145 -18.36 2.33 -4.16
C GLU A 145 -17.62 1.02 -4.51
N PHE A 146 -16.76 0.51 -3.60
CA PHE A 146 -16.01 -0.73 -3.80
C PHE A 146 -16.66 -1.96 -3.15
N GLU A 147 -17.85 -1.79 -2.53
CA GLU A 147 -18.49 -2.84 -1.73
C GLU A 147 -18.68 -4.15 -2.52
N GLN A 148 -19.26 -4.05 -3.71
CA GLN A 148 -19.53 -5.24 -4.52
C GLN A 148 -18.26 -5.97 -4.93
N GLN A 149 -17.25 -5.23 -5.41
CA GLN A 149 -16.00 -5.80 -5.89
C GLN A 149 -15.21 -6.46 -4.76
N ILE A 150 -15.10 -5.79 -3.61
CA ILE A 150 -14.33 -6.30 -2.48
C ILE A 150 -15.03 -7.51 -1.86
N ASN A 151 -16.34 -7.43 -1.63
CA ASN A 151 -17.09 -8.56 -1.06
C ASN A 151 -17.03 -9.79 -1.97
N SER A 152 -17.15 -9.62 -3.28
CA SER A 152 -17.02 -10.73 -4.24
C SER A 152 -15.61 -11.32 -4.30
N ALA A 153 -14.57 -10.52 -4.03
CA ALA A 153 -13.20 -11.00 -4.04
C ALA A 153 -12.80 -11.73 -2.74
N VAL A 154 -13.48 -11.43 -1.63
CA VAL A 154 -13.22 -12.04 -0.32
C VAL A 154 -14.06 -13.29 -0.09
N PHE A 155 -15.23 -13.41 -0.75
CA PHE A 155 -16.13 -14.56 -0.68
C PHE A 155 -15.54 -15.75 -1.45
#